data_de31de3afed0ff5862b21625d3c4b80f
#
_entry.id   de31de3afed0ff5862b21625d3c4b80f
#
_cell.length_a   1.000
_cell.length_b   1.000
_cell.length_c   1.000
_cell.angle_alpha   90.00
_cell.angle_beta   90.00
_cell.angle_gamma   90.00
#
_symmetry.space_group_name_H-M   'P 1'
#
loop_
_entity.id
_entity.type
_entity.pdbx_description
1 polymer ?
#
loop_
_entity_poly.entity_id
_entity_poly.type
_entity_poly.pdbx_seq_one_letter_code
_entity_poly.pdbx_strand_id
1 'polypeptide(L)'
;MSEKANFRALLPMIVFLALFIGTGIALTVAGTDMPFYQLSATVAIIPAIVLAILQGKDDLNKKIGVFLSGVGEINIITMCMIFLLAGGFASVASAIGGVKATVNFGLSLLPPSMILPGLFLIGAFISTAMGTSMGTVAAIAPIAVGVGEQTDIPLALLLGVVMSGAMFGDNLSMISDTTIAATRTQGCEMKDKFRMNLLIALPAALVTLALLWFAGASGQVVRHEEYQFIRVIPYLAILVMALAGVNVFIVLLAGIVFTGAVGIASVDGYTPIRWCKDIYSGFVGMNEIMVLSMLVGGLGELMRYHGGISWLLERVNGLARKLSAESPVKAGECCISLLVLLANLCTANNTVAIILTGKVAHEIAVSNGVDRRRSASLLDIFS
;
A
#
# COMPACT_ATOMS: atom_id res chain seq x y z
N MET A 1 31.69 10.46 -0.71
CA MET A 1 32.32 10.96 0.52
C MET A 1 31.40 10.55 1.66
N SER A 2 31.89 9.80 2.65
CA SER A 2 31.09 9.43 3.82
C SER A 2 30.83 10.72 4.61
N GLU A 3 29.59 11.19 4.53
CA GLU A 3 29.16 12.33 5.33
C GLU A 3 29.17 11.94 6.80
N LYS A 4 29.67 12.82 7.67
CA LYS A 4 29.73 12.56 9.10
C LYS A 4 28.33 12.34 9.66
N ALA A 5 28.15 11.27 10.41
CA ALA A 5 26.90 10.95 11.08
C ALA A 5 26.37 12.13 11.88
N ASN A 6 25.16 12.57 11.62
CA ASN A 6 24.57 13.78 12.19
C ASN A 6 23.10 13.57 12.58
N PHE A 7 22.83 13.49 13.88
CA PHE A 7 21.45 13.35 14.38
C PHE A 7 20.55 14.53 13.99
N ARG A 8 21.08 15.76 13.92
CA ARG A 8 20.28 16.95 13.60
C ARG A 8 19.64 16.85 12.21
N ALA A 9 20.26 16.09 11.30
CA ALA A 9 19.70 15.86 9.97
C ALA A 9 18.40 15.03 9.98
N LEU A 10 18.08 14.35 11.08
CA LEU A 10 16.82 13.62 11.26
C LEU A 10 15.70 14.48 11.86
N LEU A 11 16.02 15.66 12.42
CA LEU A 11 15.02 16.55 13.01
C LEU A 11 13.85 16.88 12.06
N PRO A 12 14.06 17.13 10.75
CA PRO A 12 12.97 17.36 9.83
C PRO A 12 11.94 16.22 9.82
N MET A 13 12.38 14.96 9.77
CA MET A 13 11.49 13.82 9.83
C MET A 13 10.74 13.74 11.18
N ILE A 14 11.43 13.99 12.27
CA ILE A 14 10.83 14.03 13.61
C ILE A 14 9.76 15.13 13.67
N VAL A 15 10.02 16.30 13.10
CA VAL A 15 9.06 17.42 13.05
C VAL A 15 7.84 17.02 12.21
N PHE A 16 8.04 16.40 11.04
CA PHE A 16 6.94 15.91 10.22
C PHE A 16 6.05 14.93 11.00
N LEU A 17 6.65 13.90 11.59
CA LEU A 17 5.93 12.90 12.36
C LEU A 17 5.23 13.51 13.58
N ALA A 18 5.90 14.39 14.31
CA ALA A 18 5.33 15.07 15.46
C ALA A 18 4.12 15.95 15.10
N LEU A 19 4.19 16.67 13.97
CA LEU A 19 3.08 17.47 13.47
C LEU A 19 1.91 16.59 13.05
N PHE A 20 2.16 15.56 12.23
CA PHE A 20 1.11 14.69 11.72
C PHE A 20 0.42 13.90 12.84
N ILE A 21 1.21 13.22 13.68
CA ILE A 21 0.69 12.40 14.79
C ILE A 21 0.13 13.30 15.89
N GLY A 22 0.85 14.35 16.28
CA GLY A 22 0.41 15.25 17.33
C GLY A 22 -0.93 15.90 17.02
N THR A 23 -1.14 16.31 15.76
CA THR A 23 -2.43 16.80 15.28
C THR A 23 -3.50 15.71 15.33
N GLY A 24 -3.20 14.50 14.85
CA GLY A 24 -4.13 13.38 14.88
C GLY A 24 -4.57 13.04 16.31
N ILE A 25 -3.62 12.94 17.26
CA ILE A 25 -3.92 12.70 18.67
C ILE A 25 -4.74 13.84 19.28
N ALA A 26 -4.34 15.10 19.05
CA ALA A 26 -5.05 16.26 19.59
C ALA A 26 -6.52 16.31 19.12
N LEU A 27 -6.75 16.03 17.83
CA LEU A 27 -8.09 15.99 17.25
C LEU A 27 -8.90 14.75 17.72
N THR A 28 -8.24 13.62 17.98
CA THR A 28 -8.88 12.46 18.61
C THR A 28 -9.40 12.81 20.01
N VAL A 29 -8.58 13.48 20.83
CA VAL A 29 -8.96 13.93 22.17
C VAL A 29 -10.08 14.99 22.11
N ALA A 30 -10.09 15.81 21.05
CA ALA A 30 -11.15 16.80 20.81
C ALA A 30 -12.46 16.18 20.29
N GLY A 31 -12.52 14.88 20.01
CA GLY A 31 -13.71 14.18 19.49
C GLY A 31 -14.03 14.49 18.03
N THR A 32 -13.05 14.90 17.24
CA THR A 32 -13.22 15.20 15.81
C THR A 32 -13.36 13.91 15.01
N ASP A 33 -14.28 13.86 14.06
CA ASP A 33 -14.42 12.73 13.14
C ASP A 33 -13.20 12.61 12.23
N MET A 34 -12.72 11.38 12.03
CA MET A 34 -11.56 11.03 11.18
C MET A 34 -10.33 11.92 11.46
N PRO A 35 -9.83 11.98 12.70
CA PRO A 35 -8.86 12.97 13.16
C PRO A 35 -7.53 12.95 12.39
N PHE A 36 -7.06 11.77 11.94
CA PHE A 36 -5.84 11.63 11.16
C PHE A 36 -5.98 12.02 9.67
N TYR A 37 -7.21 12.31 9.22
CA TYR A 37 -7.49 12.78 7.86
C TYR A 37 -7.70 14.29 7.77
N GLN A 38 -7.74 15.00 8.91
CA GLN A 38 -7.93 16.46 8.94
C GLN A 38 -6.69 17.23 8.51
N LEU A 39 -5.50 16.70 8.78
CA LEU A 39 -4.24 17.25 8.29
C LEU A 39 -3.64 16.29 7.26
N SER A 40 -3.64 16.71 5.98
CA SER A 40 -2.98 15.93 4.93
C SER A 40 -1.48 15.80 5.21
N ALA A 41 -0.93 14.61 4.99
CA ALA A 41 0.50 14.34 5.12
C ALA A 41 1.34 15.20 4.18
N THR A 42 0.81 15.55 2.99
CA THR A 42 1.46 16.45 2.02
C THR A 42 1.62 17.88 2.53
N VAL A 43 0.73 18.32 3.41
CA VAL A 43 0.84 19.64 4.08
C VAL A 43 1.74 19.54 5.30
N ALA A 44 1.59 18.49 6.10
CA ALA A 44 2.38 18.27 7.31
C ALA A 44 3.89 18.16 7.05
N ILE A 45 4.30 17.73 5.86
CA ILE A 45 5.71 17.59 5.50
C ILE A 45 6.40 18.93 5.14
N ILE A 46 5.63 19.98 4.78
CA ILE A 46 6.20 21.26 4.32
C ILE A 46 7.12 21.92 5.37
N PRO A 47 6.74 22.07 6.64
CA PRO A 47 7.62 22.60 7.68
C PRO A 47 8.91 21.79 7.82
N ALA A 48 8.85 20.48 7.66
CA ALA A 48 10.01 19.60 7.72
C ALA A 48 10.98 19.86 6.56
N ILE A 49 10.47 20.04 5.34
CA ILE A 49 11.28 20.40 4.17
C ILE A 49 11.97 21.75 4.38
N VAL A 50 11.23 22.77 4.85
CA VAL A 50 11.80 24.08 5.18
C VAL A 50 12.93 23.94 6.19
N LEU A 51 12.70 23.17 7.28
CA LEU A 51 13.72 22.92 8.30
C LEU A 51 14.95 22.21 7.71
N ALA A 52 14.76 21.22 6.84
CA ALA A 52 15.87 20.50 6.19
C ALA A 52 16.70 21.42 5.28
N ILE A 53 16.05 22.29 4.53
CA ILE A 53 16.73 23.29 3.67
C ILE A 53 17.50 24.30 4.51
N LEU A 54 17.01 24.71 5.67
CA LEU A 54 17.67 25.67 6.54
C LEU A 54 18.87 25.06 7.30
N GLN A 55 19.00 23.72 7.36
CA GLN A 55 20.15 23.07 7.98
C GLN A 55 21.44 23.22 7.17
N GLY A 56 22.58 23.20 7.88
CA GLY A 56 23.89 23.29 7.25
C GLY A 56 24.25 24.70 6.73
N LYS A 57 25.50 24.85 6.31
CA LYS A 57 26.07 26.13 5.87
C LYS A 57 26.17 26.26 4.35
N ASP A 58 25.77 25.24 3.60
CA ASP A 58 25.83 25.24 2.14
C ASP A 58 24.87 26.27 1.53
N ASP A 59 25.15 26.65 0.30
CA ASP A 59 24.29 27.56 -0.48
C ASP A 59 22.87 27.02 -0.64
N LEU A 60 21.89 27.92 -0.61
CA LEU A 60 20.48 27.59 -0.73
C LEU A 60 20.16 26.87 -2.05
N ASN A 61 20.72 27.36 -3.19
CA ASN A 61 20.49 26.76 -4.50
C ASN A 61 21.02 25.31 -4.55
N LYS A 62 22.16 25.04 -3.90
CA LYS A 62 22.71 23.69 -3.81
C LYS A 62 21.77 22.76 -3.05
N LYS A 63 21.22 23.17 -1.92
CA LYS A 63 20.24 22.39 -1.13
C LYS A 63 18.94 22.17 -1.86
N ILE A 64 18.44 23.19 -2.57
CA ILE A 64 17.27 23.04 -3.45
C ILE A 64 17.58 22.04 -4.57
N GLY A 65 18.76 22.08 -5.17
CA GLY A 65 19.19 21.09 -6.16
C GLY A 65 19.21 19.67 -5.61
N VAL A 66 19.71 19.47 -4.37
CA VAL A 66 19.68 18.19 -3.66
C VAL A 66 18.24 17.73 -3.42
N PHE A 67 17.37 18.62 -2.95
CA PHE A 67 15.95 18.31 -2.78
C PHE A 67 15.31 17.86 -4.09
N LEU A 68 15.48 18.62 -5.17
CA LEU A 68 14.91 18.32 -6.48
C LEU A 68 15.45 17.00 -7.06
N SER A 69 16.73 16.67 -6.80
CA SER A 69 17.28 15.37 -7.21
C SER A 69 16.61 14.20 -6.51
N GLY A 70 16.18 14.37 -5.26
CA GLY A 70 15.39 13.38 -4.52
C GLY A 70 13.95 13.30 -5.01
N VAL A 71 13.33 14.44 -5.36
CA VAL A 71 11.98 14.50 -5.98
C VAL A 71 11.96 13.76 -7.32
N GLY A 72 12.97 14.00 -8.17
CA GLY A 72 13.11 13.45 -9.52
C GLY A 72 13.84 12.10 -9.58
N GLU A 73 14.05 11.42 -8.45
CA GLU A 73 14.69 10.11 -8.44
C GLU A 73 13.86 9.10 -9.24
N ILE A 74 14.52 8.32 -10.12
CA ILE A 74 13.85 7.49 -11.13
C ILE A 74 12.84 6.49 -10.53
N ASN A 75 13.14 5.92 -9.36
CA ASN A 75 12.23 4.99 -8.71
C ASN A 75 10.99 5.72 -8.16
N ILE A 76 11.14 6.94 -7.63
CA ILE A 76 10.03 7.77 -7.16
C ILE A 76 9.10 8.13 -8.32
N ILE A 77 9.67 8.62 -9.44
CA ILE A 77 8.86 8.97 -10.63
C ILE A 77 8.17 7.73 -11.22
N THR A 78 8.87 6.61 -11.31
CA THR A 78 8.28 5.36 -11.78
C THR A 78 7.10 4.94 -10.90
N MET A 79 7.24 5.01 -9.59
CA MET A 79 6.19 4.73 -8.62
C MET A 79 4.98 5.65 -8.82
N CYS A 80 5.20 6.97 -8.96
CA CYS A 80 4.14 7.93 -9.22
C CYS A 80 3.34 7.62 -10.50
N MET A 81 4.04 7.24 -11.57
CA MET A 81 3.38 6.86 -12.84
C MET A 81 2.54 5.59 -12.70
N ILE A 82 3.04 4.62 -11.94
CA ILE A 82 2.28 3.38 -11.68
C ILE A 82 1.05 3.68 -10.81
N PHE A 83 1.14 4.58 -9.81
CA PHE A 83 -0.02 5.01 -9.03
C PHE A 83 -1.11 5.62 -9.91
N LEU A 84 -0.75 6.50 -10.85
CA LEU A 84 -1.70 7.08 -11.80
C LEU A 84 -2.45 6.00 -12.57
N LEU A 85 -1.71 5.08 -13.18
CA LEU A 85 -2.31 4.02 -13.99
C LEU A 85 -3.19 3.08 -13.15
N ALA A 86 -2.75 2.70 -11.95
CA ALA A 86 -3.52 1.86 -11.04
C ALA A 86 -4.82 2.56 -10.59
N GLY A 87 -4.75 3.85 -10.25
CA GLY A 87 -5.93 4.65 -9.92
C GLY A 87 -6.91 4.75 -11.09
N GLY A 88 -6.40 5.00 -12.30
CA GLY A 88 -7.22 5.01 -13.52
C GLY A 88 -7.94 3.69 -13.76
N PHE A 89 -7.24 2.55 -13.65
CA PHE A 89 -7.85 1.23 -13.75
C PHE A 89 -8.93 1.01 -12.68
N ALA A 90 -8.62 1.25 -11.41
CA ALA A 90 -9.54 1.03 -10.30
C ALA A 90 -10.83 1.86 -10.44
N SER A 91 -10.71 3.12 -10.85
CA SER A 91 -11.84 4.02 -11.07
C SER A 91 -12.74 3.54 -12.21
N VAL A 92 -12.16 3.18 -13.37
CA VAL A 92 -12.93 2.65 -14.51
C VAL A 92 -13.62 1.34 -14.14
N ALA A 93 -12.90 0.42 -13.49
CA ALA A 93 -13.43 -0.88 -13.09
C ALA A 93 -14.60 -0.74 -12.08
N SER A 94 -14.49 0.21 -11.15
CA SER A 94 -15.59 0.53 -10.22
C SER A 94 -16.79 1.13 -10.95
N ALA A 95 -16.54 2.09 -11.86
CA ALA A 95 -17.60 2.80 -12.61
C ALA A 95 -18.45 1.88 -13.48
N ILE A 96 -17.86 0.81 -14.04
CA ILE A 96 -18.61 -0.19 -14.84
C ILE A 96 -19.30 -1.27 -13.99
N GLY A 97 -19.17 -1.20 -12.65
CA GLY A 97 -19.69 -2.22 -11.73
C GLY A 97 -18.90 -3.52 -11.70
N GLY A 98 -17.64 -3.51 -12.17
CA GLY A 98 -16.77 -4.68 -12.21
C GLY A 98 -16.46 -5.23 -10.80
N VAL A 99 -16.30 -4.34 -9.80
CA VAL A 99 -16.13 -4.74 -8.41
C VAL A 99 -17.33 -5.53 -7.92
N LYS A 100 -18.55 -4.98 -8.06
CA LYS A 100 -19.80 -5.66 -7.65
C LYS A 100 -19.97 -6.98 -8.38
N ALA A 101 -19.73 -7.01 -9.70
CA ALA A 101 -19.82 -8.24 -10.49
C ALA A 101 -18.85 -9.32 -9.98
N THR A 102 -17.63 -8.97 -9.64
CA THR A 102 -16.62 -9.90 -9.12
C THR A 102 -17.03 -10.44 -7.74
N VAL A 103 -17.57 -9.59 -6.87
CA VAL A 103 -18.10 -10.00 -5.56
C VAL A 103 -19.25 -10.98 -5.70
N ASN A 104 -20.26 -10.64 -6.51
CA ASN A 104 -21.43 -11.51 -6.70
C ASN A 104 -21.06 -12.83 -7.40
N PHE A 105 -20.13 -12.80 -8.36
CA PHE A 105 -19.58 -14.01 -8.95
C PHE A 105 -18.94 -14.91 -7.89
N GLY A 106 -18.08 -14.36 -7.02
CA GLY A 106 -17.46 -15.11 -5.94
C GLY A 106 -18.51 -15.71 -4.97
N LEU A 107 -19.49 -14.91 -4.52
CA LEU A 107 -20.56 -15.38 -3.63
C LEU A 107 -21.45 -16.44 -4.28
N SER A 108 -21.68 -16.38 -5.59
CA SER A 108 -22.48 -17.39 -6.30
C SER A 108 -21.84 -18.78 -6.33
N LEU A 109 -20.54 -18.87 -6.11
CA LEU A 109 -19.79 -20.12 -6.09
C LEU A 109 -19.78 -20.80 -4.70
N LEU A 110 -20.21 -20.10 -3.64
CA LEU A 110 -20.05 -20.53 -2.27
C LEU A 110 -21.39 -20.95 -1.62
N PRO A 111 -21.42 -22.08 -0.91
CA PRO A 111 -22.59 -22.44 -0.11
C PRO A 111 -22.73 -21.51 1.11
N PRO A 112 -23.95 -21.34 1.67
CA PRO A 112 -24.21 -20.46 2.81
C PRO A 112 -23.30 -20.67 4.02
N SER A 113 -22.93 -21.93 4.29
CA SER A 113 -22.03 -22.31 5.37
C SER A 113 -20.60 -21.80 5.24
N MET A 114 -20.22 -21.31 4.04
CA MET A 114 -18.90 -20.81 3.73
C MET A 114 -18.84 -19.28 3.60
N ILE A 115 -19.79 -18.56 4.18
CA ILE A 115 -19.87 -17.09 4.07
C ILE A 115 -18.56 -16.43 4.55
N LEU A 116 -18.06 -16.80 5.73
CA LEU A 116 -16.83 -16.21 6.28
C LEU A 116 -15.58 -16.54 5.44
N PRO A 117 -15.28 -17.81 5.16
CA PRO A 117 -14.19 -18.15 4.25
C PRO A 117 -14.35 -17.52 2.87
N GLY A 118 -15.58 -17.47 2.38
CA GLY A 118 -15.91 -16.89 1.08
C GLY A 118 -15.63 -15.38 1.00
N LEU A 119 -16.07 -14.64 1.99
CA LEU A 119 -15.78 -13.19 2.08
C LEU A 119 -14.27 -12.94 2.15
N PHE A 120 -13.53 -13.76 2.89
CA PHE A 120 -12.07 -13.69 2.92
C PHE A 120 -11.47 -13.90 1.53
N LEU A 121 -11.86 -14.98 0.83
CA LEU A 121 -11.34 -15.32 -0.49
C LEU A 121 -11.70 -14.28 -1.55
N ILE A 122 -12.94 -13.78 -1.52
CA ILE A 122 -13.40 -12.71 -2.43
C ILE A 122 -12.60 -11.44 -2.17
N GLY A 123 -12.44 -11.04 -0.90
CA GLY A 123 -11.62 -9.91 -0.52
C GLY A 123 -10.17 -10.05 -0.98
N ALA A 124 -9.59 -11.23 -0.77
CA ALA A 124 -8.24 -11.56 -1.21
C ALA A 124 -8.08 -11.47 -2.74
N PHE A 125 -9.01 -12.07 -3.50
CA PHE A 125 -8.98 -12.03 -4.95
C PHE A 125 -9.12 -10.61 -5.50
N ILE A 126 -10.12 -9.86 -5.03
CA ILE A 126 -10.36 -8.48 -5.48
C ILE A 126 -9.16 -7.59 -5.12
N SER A 127 -8.65 -7.69 -3.91
CA SER A 127 -7.51 -6.89 -3.47
C SER A 127 -6.25 -7.21 -4.26
N THR A 128 -5.99 -8.49 -4.56
CA THR A 128 -4.88 -8.89 -5.43
C THR A 128 -5.02 -8.26 -6.83
N ALA A 129 -6.23 -8.25 -7.38
CA ALA A 129 -6.50 -7.71 -8.71
C ALA A 129 -6.55 -6.18 -8.75
N MET A 130 -7.09 -5.52 -7.71
CA MET A 130 -7.17 -4.05 -7.63
C MET A 130 -5.87 -3.40 -7.18
N GLY A 131 -5.05 -4.12 -6.41
CA GLY A 131 -3.84 -3.58 -5.81
C GLY A 131 -4.09 -2.54 -4.72
N THR A 132 -5.20 -2.66 -3.99
CA THR A 132 -5.49 -1.78 -2.86
C THR A 132 -6.40 -2.45 -1.83
N SER A 133 -5.92 -2.56 -0.60
CA SER A 133 -6.72 -3.06 0.52
C SER A 133 -7.86 -2.11 0.87
N MET A 134 -7.61 -0.81 0.91
CA MET A 134 -8.62 0.21 1.23
C MET A 134 -9.76 0.24 0.20
N GLY A 135 -9.42 0.21 -1.09
CA GLY A 135 -10.43 0.15 -2.16
C GLY A 135 -11.27 -1.12 -2.10
N THR A 136 -10.65 -2.24 -1.77
CA THR A 136 -11.33 -3.53 -1.59
C THR A 136 -12.29 -3.51 -0.41
N VAL A 137 -11.85 -3.01 0.75
CA VAL A 137 -12.71 -2.86 1.93
C VAL A 137 -13.90 -1.96 1.61
N ALA A 138 -13.67 -0.81 1.00
CA ALA A 138 -14.75 0.12 0.62
C ALA A 138 -15.78 -0.51 -0.32
N ALA A 139 -15.34 -1.40 -1.21
CA ALA A 139 -16.22 -2.10 -2.15
C ALA A 139 -17.03 -3.24 -1.52
N ILE A 140 -16.45 -3.98 -0.57
CA ILE A 140 -17.04 -5.20 0.00
C ILE A 140 -17.75 -4.93 1.32
N ALA A 141 -17.34 -3.91 2.10
CA ALA A 141 -17.94 -3.63 3.41
C ALA A 141 -19.48 -3.46 3.36
N PRO A 142 -20.08 -2.76 2.37
CA PRO A 142 -21.54 -2.68 2.27
C PRO A 142 -22.22 -4.06 2.10
N ILE A 143 -21.55 -4.99 1.40
CA ILE A 143 -22.06 -6.35 1.22
C ILE A 143 -21.93 -7.12 2.54
N ALA A 144 -20.82 -6.98 3.26
CA ALA A 144 -20.63 -7.59 4.56
C ALA A 144 -21.67 -7.08 5.59
N VAL A 145 -22.01 -5.78 5.54
CA VAL A 145 -23.11 -5.21 6.35
C VAL A 145 -24.44 -5.88 6.00
N GLY A 146 -24.79 -5.96 4.72
CA GLY A 146 -26.02 -6.63 4.28
C GLY A 146 -26.08 -8.12 4.65
N VAL A 147 -24.93 -8.81 4.64
CA VAL A 147 -24.83 -10.19 5.16
C VAL A 147 -25.10 -10.24 6.66
N GLY A 148 -24.53 -9.28 7.43
CA GLY A 148 -24.75 -9.20 8.88
C GLY A 148 -26.21 -8.92 9.25
N GLU A 149 -26.95 -8.18 8.42
CA GLU A 149 -28.39 -7.94 8.61
C GLU A 149 -29.26 -9.18 8.31
N GLN A 150 -28.74 -10.15 7.56
CA GLN A 150 -29.45 -11.35 7.13
C GLN A 150 -28.96 -12.64 7.85
N THR A 151 -27.99 -12.52 8.73
CA THR A 151 -27.39 -13.64 9.44
C THR A 151 -27.14 -13.25 10.91
N ASP A 152 -26.98 -14.26 11.78
CA ASP A 152 -26.59 -14.04 13.19
C ASP A 152 -25.08 -13.81 13.37
N ILE A 153 -24.34 -13.58 12.27
CA ILE A 153 -22.90 -13.37 12.34
C ILE A 153 -22.62 -11.92 12.82
N PRO A 154 -21.80 -11.73 13.86
CA PRO A 154 -21.47 -10.39 14.35
C PRO A 154 -20.83 -9.56 13.23
N LEU A 155 -21.34 -8.33 13.02
CA LEU A 155 -20.85 -7.41 11.99
C LEU A 155 -19.34 -7.15 12.11
N ALA A 156 -18.82 -7.04 13.35
CA ALA A 156 -17.40 -6.89 13.61
C ALA A 156 -16.56 -8.03 13.04
N LEU A 157 -17.06 -9.28 13.12
CA LEU A 157 -16.39 -10.43 12.54
C LEU A 157 -16.42 -10.38 11.01
N LEU A 158 -17.56 -10.06 10.41
CA LEU A 158 -17.69 -9.92 8.96
C LEU A 158 -16.75 -8.85 8.40
N LEU A 159 -16.71 -7.67 9.02
CA LEU A 159 -15.79 -6.60 8.61
C LEU A 159 -14.33 -6.98 8.85
N GLY A 160 -14.02 -7.65 9.96
CA GLY A 160 -12.67 -8.19 10.23
C GLY A 160 -12.21 -9.20 9.19
N VAL A 161 -13.11 -10.05 8.72
CA VAL A 161 -12.85 -11.02 7.64
C VAL A 161 -12.58 -10.32 6.32
N VAL A 162 -13.40 -9.31 5.97
CA VAL A 162 -13.19 -8.50 4.76
C VAL A 162 -11.85 -7.78 4.80
N MET A 163 -11.51 -7.16 5.93
CA MET A 163 -10.21 -6.50 6.10
C MET A 163 -9.05 -7.49 5.99
N SER A 164 -9.14 -8.64 6.63
CA SER A 164 -8.10 -9.68 6.58
C SER A 164 -7.88 -10.20 5.16
N GLY A 165 -8.97 -10.47 4.42
CA GLY A 165 -8.90 -10.86 3.01
C GLY A 165 -8.30 -9.76 2.13
N ALA A 166 -8.73 -8.52 2.33
CA ALA A 166 -8.22 -7.38 1.59
C ALA A 166 -6.71 -7.15 1.84
N MET A 167 -6.25 -7.25 3.08
CA MET A 167 -4.82 -7.10 3.41
C MET A 167 -3.99 -8.28 2.87
N PHE A 168 -4.51 -9.50 2.96
CA PHE A 168 -3.84 -10.67 2.37
C PHE A 168 -3.67 -10.52 0.85
N GLY A 169 -4.72 -10.09 0.14
CA GLY A 169 -4.68 -9.86 -1.30
C GLY A 169 -3.73 -8.74 -1.69
N ASP A 170 -3.73 -7.65 -0.94
CA ASP A 170 -2.83 -6.51 -1.13
C ASP A 170 -1.36 -6.92 -1.00
N ASN A 171 -1.04 -7.69 0.04
CA ASN A 171 0.30 -8.26 0.25
C ASN A 171 0.78 -9.15 -0.90
N LEU A 172 -0.12 -9.83 -1.60
CA LEU A 172 0.18 -10.68 -2.76
C LEU A 172 -0.02 -9.97 -4.10
N SER A 173 -0.55 -8.76 -4.12
CA SER A 173 -0.73 -8.02 -5.36
C SER A 173 0.59 -7.55 -5.94
N MET A 174 0.76 -7.71 -7.25
CA MET A 174 1.91 -7.17 -8.00
C MET A 174 1.70 -5.71 -8.40
N ILE A 175 0.47 -5.21 -8.34
CA ILE A 175 0.11 -3.85 -8.73
C ILE A 175 -0.28 -2.98 -7.54
N SER A 176 -0.17 -3.51 -6.30
CA SER A 176 -0.43 -2.77 -5.08
C SER A 176 0.56 -1.60 -4.93
N ASP A 177 0.03 -0.48 -4.43
CA ASP A 177 0.83 0.69 -4.09
C ASP A 177 1.90 0.38 -3.04
N THR A 178 1.60 -0.48 -2.05
CA THR A 178 2.58 -0.98 -1.07
C THR A 178 3.67 -1.82 -1.73
N THR A 179 3.28 -2.73 -2.64
CA THR A 179 4.24 -3.55 -3.41
C THR A 179 5.14 -2.68 -4.26
N ILE A 180 4.55 -1.69 -4.96
CA ILE A 180 5.29 -0.76 -5.81
C ILE A 180 6.27 0.05 -4.95
N ALA A 181 5.81 0.62 -3.84
CA ALA A 181 6.64 1.40 -2.92
C ALA A 181 7.78 0.56 -2.35
N ALA A 182 7.50 -0.64 -1.83
CA ALA A 182 8.50 -1.52 -1.24
C ALA A 182 9.54 -1.98 -2.26
N THR A 183 9.12 -2.48 -3.42
CA THR A 183 10.05 -3.01 -4.43
C THR A 183 10.89 -1.92 -5.08
N ARG A 184 10.30 -0.75 -5.37
CA ARG A 184 11.03 0.36 -5.99
C ARG A 184 12.05 0.98 -5.03
N THR A 185 11.70 1.15 -3.77
CA THR A 185 12.64 1.66 -2.77
C THR A 185 13.80 0.70 -2.49
N GLN A 186 13.60 -0.61 -2.63
CA GLN A 186 14.63 -1.63 -2.44
C GLN A 186 15.36 -2.00 -3.74
N GLY A 187 14.89 -1.58 -4.91
CA GLY A 187 15.50 -1.89 -6.21
C GLY A 187 15.40 -3.37 -6.58
N CYS A 188 14.25 -4.01 -6.33
CA CYS A 188 13.96 -5.39 -6.73
C CYS A 188 12.68 -5.47 -7.58
N GLU A 189 12.45 -6.63 -8.21
CA GLU A 189 11.26 -6.85 -9.02
C GLU A 189 10.03 -7.21 -8.18
N MET A 190 8.84 -6.83 -8.64
CA MET A 190 7.58 -7.11 -7.95
C MET A 190 7.32 -8.60 -7.79
N LYS A 191 7.68 -9.40 -8.80
CA LYS A 191 7.55 -10.87 -8.75
C LYS A 191 8.43 -11.52 -7.67
N ASP A 192 9.57 -10.92 -7.35
CA ASP A 192 10.46 -11.45 -6.31
C ASP A 192 9.82 -11.26 -4.92
N LYS A 193 9.26 -10.06 -4.66
CA LYS A 193 8.50 -9.78 -3.45
C LYS A 193 7.26 -10.68 -3.37
N PHE A 194 6.52 -10.85 -4.45
CA PHE A 194 5.36 -11.75 -4.49
C PHE A 194 5.73 -13.17 -4.04
N ARG A 195 6.81 -13.74 -4.59
CA ARG A 195 7.27 -15.07 -4.19
C ARG A 195 7.65 -15.17 -2.72
N MET A 196 8.32 -14.14 -2.20
CA MET A 196 8.70 -14.07 -0.78
C MET A 196 7.47 -13.99 0.12
N ASN A 197 6.54 -13.10 -0.20
CA ASN A 197 5.32 -12.91 0.59
C ASN A 197 4.40 -14.12 0.52
N LEU A 198 4.32 -14.80 -0.63
CA LEU A 198 3.50 -16.01 -0.78
C LEU A 198 3.88 -17.10 0.24
N LEU A 199 5.19 -17.31 0.45
CA LEU A 199 5.68 -18.31 1.41
C LEU A 199 5.32 -17.99 2.86
N ILE A 200 5.08 -16.72 3.19
CA ILE A 200 4.72 -16.27 4.54
C ILE A 200 3.21 -16.13 4.67
N ALA A 201 2.58 -15.45 3.72
CA ALA A 201 1.17 -15.13 3.77
C ALA A 201 0.27 -16.34 3.52
N LEU A 202 0.67 -17.28 2.64
CA LEU A 202 -0.15 -18.45 2.33
C LEU A 202 -0.38 -19.37 3.54
N PRO A 203 0.63 -19.75 4.36
CA PRO A 203 0.38 -20.50 5.57
C PRO A 203 -0.54 -19.77 6.55
N ALA A 204 -0.36 -18.45 6.72
CA ALA A 204 -1.23 -17.63 7.57
C ALA A 204 -2.68 -17.61 7.05
N ALA A 205 -2.88 -17.48 5.74
CA ALA A 205 -4.20 -17.53 5.11
C ALA A 205 -4.87 -18.90 5.29
N LEU A 206 -4.12 -19.99 5.16
CA LEU A 206 -4.66 -21.35 5.38
C LEU A 206 -5.13 -21.55 6.83
N VAL A 207 -4.35 -21.08 7.79
CA VAL A 207 -4.75 -21.08 9.21
C VAL A 207 -5.99 -20.20 9.42
N THR A 208 -6.02 -19.01 8.85
CA THR A 208 -7.18 -18.09 8.93
C THR A 208 -8.42 -18.77 8.34
N LEU A 209 -8.32 -19.35 7.14
CA LEU A 209 -9.43 -20.06 6.50
C LEU A 209 -9.94 -21.23 7.35
N ALA A 210 -9.03 -22.01 7.95
CA ALA A 210 -9.40 -23.08 8.86
C ALA A 210 -10.16 -22.54 10.09
N LEU A 211 -9.67 -21.47 10.72
CA LEU A 211 -10.35 -20.83 11.84
C LEU A 211 -11.72 -20.27 11.45
N LEU A 212 -11.83 -19.63 10.29
CA LEU A 212 -13.09 -19.11 9.76
C LEU A 212 -14.07 -20.23 9.41
N TRP A 213 -13.58 -21.38 8.94
CA TRP A 213 -14.41 -22.56 8.71
C TRP A 213 -15.03 -23.06 10.01
N PHE A 214 -14.25 -23.18 11.09
CA PHE A 214 -14.76 -23.61 12.39
C PHE A 214 -15.64 -22.55 13.07
N ALA A 215 -15.38 -21.27 12.81
CA ALA A 215 -16.22 -20.16 13.28
C ALA A 215 -17.47 -19.97 12.42
N GLY A 216 -17.57 -20.68 11.28
CA GLY A 216 -18.63 -20.55 10.30
C GLY A 216 -19.99 -20.79 10.91
N ALA A 217 -20.81 -19.76 10.94
CA ALA A 217 -22.20 -19.84 11.36
C ALA A 217 -23.02 -20.59 10.29
N SER A 218 -24.02 -21.33 10.73
CA SER A 218 -25.13 -21.81 9.89
C SER A 218 -25.91 -20.59 9.40
N GLY A 219 -25.41 -19.97 8.34
CA GLY A 219 -25.95 -18.75 7.79
C GLY A 219 -27.22 -18.99 6.99
N GLN A 220 -28.16 -18.04 7.03
CA GLN A 220 -29.29 -17.99 6.13
C GLN A 220 -28.84 -17.64 4.73
N VAL A 221 -29.65 -18.00 3.73
CA VAL A 221 -29.36 -17.80 2.32
C VAL A 221 -29.19 -16.31 2.00
N VAL A 222 -28.01 -15.90 1.57
CA VAL A 222 -27.77 -14.56 1.06
C VAL A 222 -28.42 -14.44 -0.34
N ARG A 223 -29.22 -13.41 -0.55
CA ARG A 223 -29.73 -13.11 -1.89
C ARG A 223 -28.57 -12.57 -2.73
N HIS A 224 -28.23 -13.31 -3.79
CA HIS A 224 -27.26 -12.85 -4.77
C HIS A 224 -27.91 -11.80 -5.68
N GLU A 225 -27.23 -10.67 -5.91
CA GLU A 225 -27.62 -9.74 -6.97
C GLU A 225 -27.21 -10.31 -8.34
N GLU A 226 -27.99 -10.04 -9.36
CA GLU A 226 -27.62 -10.39 -10.73
C GLU A 226 -26.36 -9.63 -11.13
N TYR A 227 -25.45 -10.33 -11.77
CA TYR A 227 -24.22 -9.74 -12.28
C TYR A 227 -23.92 -10.21 -13.71
N GLN A 228 -23.24 -9.37 -14.46
CA GLN A 228 -22.77 -9.69 -15.79
C GLN A 228 -21.33 -10.21 -15.73
N PHE A 229 -21.10 -11.48 -16.04
CA PHE A 229 -19.78 -12.10 -15.98
C PHE A 229 -18.73 -11.37 -16.84
N ILE A 230 -19.16 -10.74 -17.94
CA ILE A 230 -18.27 -9.95 -18.81
C ILE A 230 -17.50 -8.86 -18.03
N ARG A 231 -18.11 -8.30 -16.96
CA ARG A 231 -17.48 -7.27 -16.11
C ARG A 231 -16.45 -7.83 -15.12
N VAL A 232 -16.43 -9.15 -14.93
CA VAL A 232 -15.40 -9.85 -14.12
C VAL A 232 -14.14 -10.06 -14.94
N ILE A 233 -14.27 -10.25 -16.27
CA ILE A 233 -13.17 -10.63 -17.15
C ILE A 233 -11.97 -9.68 -17.08
N PRO A 234 -12.11 -8.34 -17.01
CA PRO A 234 -10.97 -7.44 -16.87
C PRO A 234 -10.10 -7.72 -15.64
N TYR A 235 -10.71 -8.04 -14.50
CA TYR A 235 -9.97 -8.39 -13.29
C TYR A 235 -9.18 -9.68 -13.47
N LEU A 236 -9.79 -10.70 -14.05
CA LEU A 236 -9.12 -11.97 -14.36
C LEU A 236 -7.96 -11.76 -15.35
N ALA A 237 -8.18 -10.96 -16.39
CA ALA A 237 -7.14 -10.68 -17.39
C ALA A 237 -5.93 -9.97 -16.78
N ILE A 238 -6.14 -8.93 -15.96
CA ILE A 238 -5.05 -8.24 -15.25
C ILE A 238 -4.31 -9.21 -14.34
N LEU A 239 -5.03 -10.01 -13.55
CA LEU A 239 -4.41 -10.99 -12.66
C LEU A 239 -3.54 -11.98 -13.44
N VAL A 240 -4.05 -12.52 -14.53
CA VAL A 240 -3.31 -13.46 -15.37
C VAL A 240 -2.08 -12.80 -15.99
N MET A 241 -2.20 -11.59 -16.54
CA MET A 241 -1.06 -10.87 -17.10
C MET A 241 0.01 -10.56 -16.05
N ALA A 242 -0.41 -10.11 -14.85
CA ALA A 242 0.52 -9.82 -13.75
C ALA A 242 1.25 -11.09 -13.28
N LEU A 243 0.54 -12.21 -13.12
CA LEU A 243 1.13 -13.51 -12.75
C LEU A 243 2.04 -14.07 -13.84
N ALA A 244 1.76 -13.78 -15.11
CA ALA A 244 2.63 -14.12 -16.23
C ALA A 244 3.91 -13.27 -16.30
N GLY A 245 4.08 -12.28 -15.41
CA GLY A 245 5.26 -11.42 -15.34
C GLY A 245 5.30 -10.34 -16.42
N VAL A 246 4.15 -9.97 -17.00
CA VAL A 246 4.06 -8.85 -17.92
C VAL A 246 4.38 -7.55 -17.16
N ASN A 247 5.05 -6.61 -17.86
CA ASN A 247 5.43 -5.33 -17.25
C ASN A 247 4.18 -4.61 -16.70
N VAL A 248 4.26 -4.14 -15.46
CA VAL A 248 3.13 -3.51 -14.73
C VAL A 248 2.50 -2.33 -15.48
N PHE A 249 3.30 -1.53 -16.20
CA PHE A 249 2.77 -0.45 -17.03
C PHE A 249 1.84 -0.97 -18.13
N ILE A 250 2.26 -2.05 -18.81
CA ILE A 250 1.47 -2.68 -19.88
C ILE A 250 0.21 -3.30 -19.28
N VAL A 251 0.33 -3.99 -18.15
CA VAL A 251 -0.81 -4.61 -17.43
C VAL A 251 -1.86 -3.56 -17.10
N LEU A 252 -1.45 -2.44 -16.51
CA LEU A 252 -2.37 -1.38 -16.09
C LEU A 252 -2.96 -0.63 -17.29
N LEU A 253 -2.17 -0.29 -18.31
CA LEU A 253 -2.66 0.33 -19.54
C LEU A 253 -3.64 -0.57 -20.27
N ALA A 254 -3.30 -1.84 -20.46
CA ALA A 254 -4.20 -2.83 -21.07
C ALA A 254 -5.48 -3.00 -20.23
N GLY A 255 -5.33 -2.99 -18.89
CA GLY A 255 -6.45 -3.04 -17.95
C GLY A 255 -7.41 -1.87 -18.13
N ILE A 256 -6.91 -0.64 -18.20
CA ILE A 256 -7.72 0.56 -18.44
C ILE A 256 -8.49 0.45 -19.77
N VAL A 257 -7.77 0.09 -20.84
CA VAL A 257 -8.36 -0.02 -22.20
C VAL A 257 -9.41 -1.14 -22.24
N PHE A 258 -9.05 -2.32 -21.74
CA PHE A 258 -9.94 -3.48 -21.76
C PHE A 258 -11.19 -3.27 -20.90
N THR A 259 -11.04 -2.73 -19.70
CA THR A 259 -12.16 -2.40 -18.81
C THR A 259 -13.06 -1.35 -19.42
N GLY A 260 -12.50 -0.32 -20.06
CA GLY A 260 -13.28 0.69 -20.81
C GLY A 260 -14.05 0.10 -21.97
N ALA A 261 -13.44 -0.79 -22.76
CA ALA A 261 -14.10 -1.48 -23.86
C ALA A 261 -15.27 -2.36 -23.37
N VAL A 262 -15.05 -3.12 -22.28
CA VAL A 262 -16.11 -3.90 -21.61
C VAL A 262 -17.22 -2.97 -21.11
N GLY A 263 -16.89 -1.84 -20.52
CA GLY A 263 -17.86 -0.85 -20.05
C GLY A 263 -18.73 -0.31 -21.18
N ILE A 264 -18.13 0.10 -22.29
CA ILE A 264 -18.85 0.61 -23.48
C ILE A 264 -19.75 -0.47 -24.08
N ALA A 265 -19.32 -1.73 -24.06
CA ALA A 265 -20.07 -2.84 -24.61
C ALA A 265 -21.19 -3.38 -23.70
N SER A 266 -21.08 -3.22 -22.36
CA SER A 266 -21.93 -3.92 -21.39
C SER A 266 -22.68 -3.01 -20.41
N VAL A 267 -22.44 -1.70 -20.45
CA VAL A 267 -23.09 -0.75 -19.53
C VAL A 267 -23.86 0.29 -20.36
N ASP A 268 -25.17 0.32 -20.19
CA ASP A 268 -26.02 1.29 -20.89
C ASP A 268 -25.60 2.73 -20.55
N GLY A 269 -25.45 3.52 -21.61
CA GLY A 269 -25.05 4.93 -21.47
C GLY A 269 -23.58 5.13 -21.05
N TYR A 270 -22.75 4.09 -20.99
CA TYR A 270 -21.31 4.25 -20.78
C TYR A 270 -20.63 4.61 -22.10
N THR A 271 -20.17 5.84 -22.18
CA THR A 271 -19.60 6.42 -23.40
C THR A 271 -18.10 6.57 -23.31
N PRO A 272 -17.35 6.71 -24.44
CA PRO A 272 -15.93 7.03 -24.41
C PRO A 272 -15.61 8.30 -23.62
N ILE A 273 -16.50 9.30 -23.62
CA ILE A 273 -16.31 10.53 -22.83
C ILE A 273 -16.40 10.21 -21.32
N ARG A 274 -17.35 9.37 -20.91
CA ARG A 274 -17.47 8.94 -19.51
C ARG A 274 -16.26 8.13 -19.08
N TRP A 275 -15.79 7.22 -19.92
CA TRP A 275 -14.55 6.47 -19.69
C TRP A 275 -13.35 7.39 -19.45
N CYS A 276 -13.16 8.42 -20.29
CA CYS A 276 -12.08 9.40 -20.06
C CYS A 276 -12.24 10.14 -18.71
N LYS A 277 -13.46 10.49 -18.32
CA LYS A 277 -13.73 11.14 -17.03
C LYS A 277 -13.40 10.20 -15.85
N ASP A 278 -13.74 8.92 -15.97
CA ASP A 278 -13.48 7.94 -14.93
C ASP A 278 -11.96 7.69 -14.78
N ILE A 279 -11.21 7.62 -15.89
CA ILE A 279 -9.74 7.59 -15.85
C ILE A 279 -9.19 8.81 -15.09
N TYR A 280 -9.65 10.01 -15.47
CA TYR A 280 -9.20 11.25 -14.83
C TYR A 280 -9.55 11.28 -13.34
N SER A 281 -10.73 10.84 -12.95
CA SER A 281 -11.13 10.71 -11.54
C SER A 281 -10.19 9.80 -10.77
N GLY A 282 -9.77 8.67 -11.37
CA GLY A 282 -8.77 7.77 -10.80
C GLY A 282 -7.41 8.44 -10.62
N PHE A 283 -6.97 9.25 -11.59
CA PHE A 283 -5.73 10.03 -11.49
C PHE A 283 -5.79 11.05 -10.34
N VAL A 284 -6.91 11.75 -10.22
CA VAL A 284 -7.14 12.71 -9.12
C VAL A 284 -7.09 11.99 -7.76
N GLY A 285 -7.68 10.79 -7.66
CA GLY A 285 -7.65 9.99 -6.44
C GLY A 285 -6.24 9.59 -5.99
N MET A 286 -5.26 9.54 -6.92
CA MET A 286 -3.87 9.21 -6.61
C MET A 286 -2.98 10.44 -6.38
N ASN A 287 -3.51 11.66 -6.53
CA ASN A 287 -2.71 12.89 -6.49
C ASN A 287 -1.98 13.06 -5.16
N GLU A 288 -2.65 12.81 -4.04
CA GLU A 288 -2.06 13.00 -2.70
C GLU A 288 -0.84 12.09 -2.49
N ILE A 289 -0.95 10.80 -2.82
CA ILE A 289 0.14 9.84 -2.64
C ILE A 289 1.32 10.13 -3.58
N MET A 290 1.04 10.63 -4.80
CA MET A 290 2.07 11.06 -5.75
C MET A 290 2.87 12.23 -5.20
N VAL A 291 2.17 13.31 -4.81
CA VAL A 291 2.82 14.51 -4.28
C VAL A 291 3.59 14.18 -3.01
N LEU A 292 3.00 13.39 -2.10
CA LEU A 292 3.69 12.93 -0.89
C LEU A 292 4.97 12.15 -1.23
N SER A 293 4.90 11.21 -2.17
CA SER A 293 6.06 10.41 -2.58
C SER A 293 7.22 11.28 -3.08
N MET A 294 6.90 12.29 -3.89
CA MET A 294 7.88 13.26 -4.39
C MET A 294 8.50 14.08 -3.24
N LEU A 295 7.68 14.63 -2.36
CA LEU A 295 8.14 15.44 -1.23
C LEU A 295 8.99 14.62 -0.24
N VAL A 296 8.59 13.39 0.05
CA VAL A 296 9.36 12.46 0.91
C VAL A 296 10.68 12.07 0.25
N GLY A 297 10.68 11.82 -1.07
CA GLY A 297 11.90 11.58 -1.82
C GLY A 297 12.89 12.74 -1.69
N GLY A 298 12.43 13.97 -1.87
CA GLY A 298 13.24 15.18 -1.70
C GLY A 298 13.73 15.36 -0.26
N LEU A 299 12.87 15.18 0.74
CA LEU A 299 13.24 15.25 2.15
C LEU A 299 14.28 14.19 2.51
N GLY A 300 14.08 12.95 2.06
CA GLY A 300 15.01 11.83 2.30
C GLY A 300 16.40 12.12 1.73
N GLU A 301 16.49 12.73 0.54
CA GLU A 301 17.75 13.10 -0.09
C GLU A 301 18.47 14.23 0.69
N LEU A 302 17.73 15.25 1.17
CA LEU A 302 18.30 16.27 2.07
C LEU A 302 18.82 15.67 3.37
N MET A 303 18.07 14.76 3.98
CA MET A 303 18.50 14.07 5.20
C MET A 303 19.76 13.23 4.96
N ARG A 304 19.85 12.54 3.83
CA ARG A 304 21.02 11.80 3.39
C ARG A 304 22.21 12.76 3.21
N TYR A 305 22.01 13.85 2.50
CA TYR A 305 23.01 14.87 2.24
C TYR A 305 23.59 15.47 3.53
N HIS A 306 22.78 15.65 4.57
CA HIS A 306 23.21 16.19 5.86
C HIS A 306 23.73 15.12 6.84
N GLY A 307 23.86 13.85 6.42
CA GLY A 307 24.45 12.76 7.23
C GLY A 307 23.46 12.10 8.22
N GLY A 308 22.14 12.33 8.05
CA GLY A 308 21.12 11.72 8.91
C GLY A 308 21.04 10.21 8.75
N ILE A 309 21.12 9.73 7.52
CA ILE A 309 21.11 8.29 7.22
C ILE A 309 22.35 7.61 7.82
N SER A 310 23.53 8.24 7.70
CA SER A 310 24.78 7.71 8.27
C SER A 310 24.67 7.55 9.79
N TRP A 311 24.01 8.50 10.48
CA TRP A 311 23.78 8.40 11.91
C TRP A 311 22.83 7.25 12.28
N LEU A 312 21.71 7.08 11.54
CA LEU A 312 20.79 5.96 11.73
C LEU A 312 21.49 4.62 11.57
N LEU A 313 22.28 4.47 10.49
CA LEU A 313 23.05 3.26 10.22
C LEU A 313 24.01 2.91 11.35
N GLU A 314 24.76 3.90 11.89
CA GLU A 314 25.64 3.69 13.02
C GLU A 314 24.88 3.20 14.27
N ARG A 315 23.71 3.81 14.56
CA ARG A 315 22.88 3.42 15.71
C ARG A 315 22.24 2.05 15.54
N VAL A 316 21.68 1.78 14.37
CA VAL A 316 21.08 0.48 14.06
C VAL A 316 22.13 -0.63 14.10
N ASN A 317 23.32 -0.40 13.51
CA ASN A 317 24.41 -1.36 13.58
C ASN A 317 24.90 -1.58 15.02
N GLY A 318 24.93 -0.53 15.85
CA GLY A 318 25.24 -0.63 17.28
C GLY A 318 24.20 -1.45 18.05
N LEU A 319 22.90 -1.27 17.74
CA LEU A 319 21.81 -2.04 18.32
C LEU A 319 21.83 -3.50 17.83
N ALA A 320 22.08 -3.70 16.54
CA ALA A 320 22.22 -5.01 15.92
C ALA A 320 23.32 -5.85 16.59
N ARG A 321 24.48 -5.25 16.84
CA ARG A 321 25.60 -5.92 17.56
C ARG A 321 25.24 -6.28 19.00
N LYS A 322 24.36 -5.52 19.66
CA LYS A 322 23.91 -5.81 21.03
C LYS A 322 22.84 -6.90 21.07
N LEU A 323 21.95 -6.93 20.08
CA LEU A 323 20.81 -7.86 20.02
C LEU A 323 21.19 -9.23 19.44
N SER A 324 22.20 -9.31 18.57
CA SER A 324 22.61 -10.56 17.94
C SER A 324 24.13 -10.57 17.72
N ALA A 325 24.86 -11.13 18.66
CA ALA A 325 26.29 -11.42 18.47
C ALA A 325 26.53 -12.43 17.33
N GLU A 326 25.50 -13.16 16.88
CA GLU A 326 25.61 -14.29 15.98
C GLU A 326 25.17 -14.03 14.52
N SER A 327 24.35 -13.00 14.22
CA SER A 327 23.89 -12.77 12.86
C SER A 327 23.52 -11.31 12.55
N PRO A 328 24.38 -10.57 11.82
CA PRO A 328 24.06 -9.20 11.37
C PRO A 328 22.80 -9.14 10.50
N VAL A 329 22.56 -10.18 9.68
CA VAL A 329 21.38 -10.26 8.79
C VAL A 329 20.09 -10.25 9.60
N LYS A 330 19.95 -11.10 10.64
CA LYS A 330 18.75 -11.14 11.49
C LYS A 330 18.51 -9.82 12.23
N ALA A 331 19.58 -9.19 12.67
CA ALA A 331 19.50 -7.89 13.32
C ALA A 331 19.03 -6.80 12.33
N GLY A 332 19.53 -6.81 11.09
CA GLY A 332 19.08 -5.94 10.01
C GLY A 332 17.60 -6.15 9.69
N GLU A 333 17.16 -7.40 9.57
CA GLU A 333 15.73 -7.75 9.36
C GLU A 333 14.84 -7.23 10.49
N CYS A 334 15.24 -7.43 11.76
CA CYS A 334 14.51 -6.93 12.92
C CYS A 334 14.41 -5.39 12.91
N CYS A 335 15.50 -4.71 12.58
CA CYS A 335 15.52 -3.24 12.52
C CYS A 335 14.63 -2.70 11.39
N ILE A 336 14.64 -3.31 10.20
CA ILE A 336 13.77 -2.91 9.09
C ILE A 336 12.31 -3.09 9.50
N SER A 337 11.96 -4.24 10.07
CA SER A 337 10.60 -4.55 10.52
C SER A 337 10.11 -3.56 11.58
N LEU A 338 10.94 -3.29 12.60
CA LEU A 338 10.59 -2.34 13.65
C LEU A 338 10.46 -0.90 13.11
N LEU A 339 11.33 -0.51 12.19
CA LEU A 339 11.32 0.82 11.59
C LEU A 339 10.02 1.08 10.83
N VAL A 340 9.60 0.17 9.94
CA VAL A 340 8.37 0.35 9.17
C VAL A 340 7.13 0.22 10.05
N LEU A 341 7.13 -0.70 11.03
CA LEU A 341 6.04 -0.85 11.99
C LEU A 341 5.82 0.46 12.79
N LEU A 342 6.89 1.05 13.32
CA LEU A 342 6.79 2.32 14.03
C LEU A 342 6.33 3.45 13.10
N ALA A 343 6.83 3.50 11.87
CA ALA A 343 6.38 4.49 10.89
C ALA A 343 4.89 4.30 10.55
N ASN A 344 4.43 3.05 10.40
CA ASN A 344 3.02 2.77 10.12
C ASN A 344 2.10 3.15 11.29
N LEU A 345 2.49 2.84 12.52
CA LEU A 345 1.77 3.31 13.70
C LEU A 345 1.67 4.84 13.75
N CYS A 346 2.69 5.52 13.22
CA CYS A 346 2.76 6.97 13.20
C CYS A 346 1.92 7.60 12.08
N THR A 347 1.89 6.98 10.91
CA THR A 347 1.24 7.55 9.72
C THR A 347 -0.18 7.05 9.50
N ALA A 348 -0.57 5.97 10.19
CA ALA A 348 -1.82 5.25 9.97
C ALA A 348 -2.07 4.90 8.48
N ASN A 349 -0.99 4.74 7.72
CA ASN A 349 -1.03 4.43 6.29
C ASN A 349 0.22 3.65 5.89
N ASN A 350 0.04 2.40 5.47
CA ASN A 350 1.10 1.47 5.13
C ASN A 350 1.99 1.96 3.97
N THR A 351 1.40 2.50 2.91
CA THR A 351 2.17 3.01 1.76
C THR A 351 3.03 4.20 2.16
N VAL A 352 2.49 5.13 2.94
CA VAL A 352 3.24 6.27 3.49
C VAL A 352 4.39 5.78 4.37
N ALA A 353 4.14 4.79 5.24
CA ALA A 353 5.18 4.21 6.10
C ALA A 353 6.33 3.60 5.28
N ILE A 354 6.00 2.83 4.23
CA ILE A 354 6.99 2.24 3.33
C ILE A 354 7.81 3.32 2.61
N ILE A 355 7.15 4.37 2.09
CA ILE A 355 7.82 5.46 1.40
C ILE A 355 8.79 6.20 2.34
N LEU A 356 8.34 6.51 3.56
CA LEU A 356 9.14 7.19 4.57
C LEU A 356 10.38 6.39 4.98
N THR A 357 10.23 5.07 5.15
CA THR A 357 11.29 4.21 5.67
C THR A 357 12.12 3.55 4.58
N GLY A 358 11.65 3.53 3.34
CA GLY A 358 12.21 2.71 2.26
C GLY A 358 13.69 2.95 1.99
N LYS A 359 14.14 4.22 1.92
CA LYS A 359 15.57 4.53 1.71
C LYS A 359 16.42 4.08 2.89
N VAL A 360 15.95 4.31 4.12
CA VAL A 360 16.66 3.90 5.35
C VAL A 360 16.74 2.37 5.42
N ALA A 361 15.63 1.69 5.13
CA ALA A 361 15.58 0.23 5.09
C ALA A 361 16.56 -0.34 4.03
N HIS A 362 16.66 0.29 2.87
CA HIS A 362 17.62 -0.09 1.84
C HIS A 362 19.06 0.00 2.32
N GLU A 363 19.42 1.10 2.98
CA GLU A 363 20.79 1.27 3.51
C GLU A 363 21.09 0.31 4.67
N ILE A 364 20.10 0.03 5.55
CA ILE A 364 20.21 -1.03 6.57
C ILE A 364 20.42 -2.39 5.91
N ALA A 365 19.65 -2.71 4.85
CA ALA A 365 19.77 -3.96 4.14
C ALA A 365 21.17 -4.15 3.54
N VAL A 366 21.68 -3.13 2.86
CA VAL A 366 23.02 -3.15 2.25
C VAL A 366 24.11 -3.30 3.31
N SER A 367 24.05 -2.54 4.41
CA SER A 367 25.10 -2.55 5.44
C SER A 367 25.11 -3.83 6.29
N ASN A 368 23.98 -4.51 6.44
CA ASN A 368 23.85 -5.74 7.23
C ASN A 368 23.77 -7.02 6.38
N GLY A 369 23.89 -6.91 5.04
CA GLY A 369 23.85 -8.05 4.15
C GLY A 369 22.46 -8.71 4.00
N VAL A 370 21.37 -7.96 4.26
CA VAL A 370 19.98 -8.44 4.04
C VAL A 370 19.68 -8.40 2.55
N ASP A 371 19.14 -9.49 2.01
CA ASP A 371 18.69 -9.54 0.62
C ASP A 371 17.61 -8.45 0.37
N ARG A 372 17.74 -7.70 -0.74
CA ARG A 372 16.83 -6.62 -1.12
C ARG A 372 15.37 -7.09 -1.24
N ARG A 373 15.15 -8.30 -1.73
CA ARG A 373 13.84 -8.93 -1.85
C ARG A 373 13.24 -9.20 -0.47
N ARG A 374 14.06 -9.65 0.46
CA ARG A 374 13.68 -9.85 1.85
C ARG A 374 13.36 -8.53 2.54
N SER A 375 14.15 -7.48 2.31
CA SER A 375 13.89 -6.13 2.81
C SER A 375 12.56 -5.58 2.28
N ALA A 376 12.26 -5.73 0.98
CA ALA A 376 10.99 -5.34 0.40
C ALA A 376 9.80 -6.11 1.01
N SER A 377 9.97 -7.42 1.22
CA SER A 377 8.97 -8.25 1.89
C SER A 377 8.71 -7.79 3.34
N LEU A 378 9.76 -7.49 4.10
CA LEU A 378 9.61 -7.00 5.48
C LEU A 378 8.93 -5.62 5.54
N LEU A 379 9.30 -4.71 4.63
CA LEU A 379 8.64 -3.41 4.54
C LEU A 379 7.14 -3.54 4.31
N ASP A 380 6.72 -4.46 3.46
CA ASP A 380 5.32 -4.65 3.11
C ASP A 380 4.53 -5.43 4.18
N ILE A 381 5.14 -6.45 4.80
CA ILE A 381 4.45 -7.27 5.81
C ILE A 381 4.28 -6.52 7.14
N PHE A 382 5.23 -5.67 7.49
CA PHE A 382 5.22 -4.95 8.76
C PHE A 382 4.69 -3.50 8.65
N SER A 383 4.26 -3.08 7.45
CA SER A 383 3.62 -1.78 7.24
C SER A 383 2.12 -1.73 7.57
#